data_6960a542dadf32cce51abc13da3a0d44
#
_entry.id   6960a542dadf32cce51abc13da3a0d44
#
_cell.length_a   1.000
_cell.length_b   1.000
_cell.length_c   1.000
_cell.angle_alpha   90.00
_cell.angle_beta   90.00
_cell.angle_gamma   90.00
#
_symmetry.space_group_name_H-M   'P 1'
#
loop_
_entity.id
_entity.type
_entity.pdbx_description
1 polymer ?
#
loop_
_entity_poly.entity_id
_entity_poly.type
_entity_poly.pdbx_seq_one_letter_code
_entity_poly.pdbx_strand_id
1 'polypeptide(L)'
;MKQRLDKALVGRGLATTRSQADNFIRLGYVFLNKKIVQKSGTMVSDSDEIKLEKKETYVSRAGLKLASVAEYFHLNFQDKIVLDIGSSTGGFTDYSLRHGAKKVFAVDVGTDQLHPSLRPNPKIALYEKTDIRDFYADEAIDIIVGDVSFISLREILPHVAENLMNSGTVLIAMVKPQFEAGRHQVNKGIIKNDKVRRQILSDFEDWAKKYFVILDKKDSEVAGSKGNLERFYKLKLAKR
;
A
#
# COMPACT_ATOMS: atom_id res chain seq x y z
N MET A 1 34.10 -10.19 -14.11
CA MET A 1 33.52 -11.37 -13.41
C MET A 1 31.99 -11.25 -13.41
N LYS A 2 31.21 -12.37 -13.53
CA LYS A 2 29.73 -12.27 -13.45
C LYS A 2 29.28 -12.38 -12.03
N GLN A 3 28.39 -11.50 -11.58
CA GLN A 3 27.78 -11.50 -10.25
C GLN A 3 26.27 -11.16 -10.29
N ARG A 4 25.56 -11.42 -9.21
CA ARG A 4 24.13 -11.09 -9.13
C ARG A 4 23.92 -9.56 -9.08
N LEU A 5 22.84 -9.08 -9.69
CA LEU A 5 22.51 -7.65 -9.76
C LEU A 5 22.36 -7.02 -8.36
N ASP A 6 21.74 -7.73 -7.39
CA ASP A 6 21.61 -7.25 -6.01
C ASP A 6 22.98 -7.02 -5.34
N LYS A 7 23.95 -7.90 -5.60
CA LYS A 7 25.34 -7.73 -5.11
C LYS A 7 26.06 -6.60 -5.87
N ALA A 8 25.88 -6.52 -7.18
CA ALA A 8 26.51 -5.50 -7.99
C ALA A 8 26.08 -4.09 -7.59
N LEU A 9 24.79 -3.88 -7.26
CA LEU A 9 24.30 -2.59 -6.76
C LEU A 9 24.99 -2.15 -5.47
N VAL A 10 25.20 -3.08 -4.53
CA VAL A 10 25.91 -2.77 -3.27
C VAL A 10 27.39 -2.51 -3.56
N GLY A 11 28.04 -3.36 -4.36
CA GLY A 11 29.45 -3.22 -4.68
C GLY A 11 29.79 -1.94 -5.47
N ARG A 12 28.82 -1.39 -6.22
CA ARG A 12 28.96 -0.12 -6.96
C ARG A 12 28.47 1.11 -6.15
N GLY A 13 28.12 0.95 -4.87
CA GLY A 13 27.64 2.03 -4.01
C GLY A 13 26.24 2.57 -4.36
N LEU A 14 25.50 1.88 -5.25
CA LEU A 14 24.14 2.26 -5.66
C LEU A 14 23.08 1.86 -4.62
N ALA A 15 23.43 0.97 -3.69
CA ALA A 15 22.62 0.60 -2.55
C ALA A 15 23.54 0.33 -1.33
N THR A 16 23.02 0.59 -0.12
CA THR A 16 23.79 0.38 1.13
C THR A 16 23.74 -1.07 1.61
N THR A 17 22.63 -1.78 1.31
CA THR A 17 22.43 -3.18 1.69
C THR A 17 21.84 -3.99 0.55
N ARG A 18 21.98 -5.33 0.60
CA ARG A 18 21.36 -6.23 -0.38
C ARG A 18 19.82 -6.18 -0.33
N SER A 19 19.26 -6.00 0.85
CA SER A 19 17.79 -5.83 0.99
C SER A 19 17.30 -4.56 0.31
N GLN A 20 18.05 -3.47 0.43
CA GLN A 20 17.74 -2.22 -0.26
C GLN A 20 17.91 -2.38 -1.77
N ALA A 21 18.95 -3.07 -2.24
CA ALA A 21 19.16 -3.36 -3.64
C ALA A 21 18.03 -4.22 -4.23
N ASP A 22 17.60 -5.28 -3.53
CA ASP A 22 16.46 -6.12 -3.92
C ASP A 22 15.19 -5.29 -4.05
N ASN A 23 14.96 -4.38 -3.10
CA ASN A 23 13.82 -3.48 -3.13
C ASN A 23 13.85 -2.56 -4.37
N PHE A 24 14.97 -1.89 -4.65
CA PHE A 24 15.12 -1.04 -5.85
C PHE A 24 14.89 -1.80 -7.16
N ILE A 25 15.39 -3.05 -7.24
CA ILE A 25 15.20 -3.89 -8.42
C ILE A 25 13.71 -4.24 -8.59
N ARG A 26 13.04 -4.69 -7.55
CA ARG A 26 11.62 -5.05 -7.60
C ARG A 26 10.72 -3.86 -7.93
N LEU A 27 11.14 -2.65 -7.53
CA LEU A 27 10.42 -1.41 -7.83
C LEU A 27 10.64 -0.91 -9.26
N GLY A 28 11.51 -1.59 -10.05
CA GLY A 28 11.81 -1.17 -11.41
C GLY A 28 12.66 0.09 -11.50
N TYR A 29 13.40 0.45 -10.44
CA TYR A 29 14.31 1.60 -10.42
C TYR A 29 15.67 1.30 -11.06
N VAL A 30 15.93 0.01 -11.32
CA VAL A 30 17.23 -0.44 -11.84
C VAL A 30 17.12 -0.69 -13.33
N PHE A 31 17.94 0.04 -14.07
CA PHE A 31 18.14 -0.15 -15.50
C PHE A 31 19.46 -0.89 -15.70
N LEU A 32 19.42 -1.97 -16.47
CA LEU A 32 20.56 -2.72 -16.94
C LEU A 32 20.63 -2.53 -18.46
N ASN A 33 21.68 -1.91 -18.96
CA ASN A 33 21.84 -1.63 -20.39
C ASN A 33 20.57 -0.96 -20.97
N LYS A 34 20.07 0.08 -20.30
CA LYS A 34 18.86 0.87 -20.64
C LYS A 34 17.52 0.11 -20.54
N LYS A 35 17.49 -1.12 -20.05
CA LYS A 35 16.25 -1.90 -19.84
C LYS A 35 15.97 -2.07 -18.36
N ILE A 36 14.71 -1.91 -17.95
CA ILE A 36 14.29 -2.15 -16.56
C ILE A 36 14.47 -3.63 -16.24
N VAL A 37 15.07 -3.91 -15.07
CA VAL A 37 15.23 -5.26 -14.53
C VAL A 37 14.57 -5.35 -13.18
N GLN A 38 13.67 -6.33 -13.00
CA GLN A 38 12.92 -6.56 -11.74
C GLN A 38 13.30 -7.87 -11.04
N LYS A 39 14.33 -8.57 -11.54
CA LYS A 39 14.79 -9.84 -10.96
C LYS A 39 16.19 -9.67 -10.35
N SER A 40 16.25 -9.70 -9.01
CA SER A 40 17.50 -9.45 -8.24
C SER A 40 18.61 -10.45 -8.53
N GLY A 41 18.24 -11.67 -8.94
CA GLY A 41 19.19 -12.72 -9.31
C GLY A 41 19.77 -12.60 -10.72
N THR A 42 19.40 -11.58 -11.51
CA THR A 42 19.97 -11.33 -12.85
C THR A 42 21.49 -11.25 -12.76
N MET A 43 22.18 -12.00 -13.64
CA MET A 43 23.65 -12.00 -13.68
C MET A 43 24.13 -10.82 -14.51
N VAL A 44 25.06 -10.06 -13.95
CA VAL A 44 25.67 -8.87 -14.58
C VAL A 44 27.18 -8.98 -14.56
N SER A 45 27.82 -8.36 -15.52
CA SER A 45 29.28 -8.25 -15.66
C SER A 45 29.76 -6.83 -15.30
N ASP A 46 31.06 -6.66 -15.18
CA ASP A 46 31.68 -5.36 -14.88
C ASP A 46 31.45 -4.35 -16.02
N SER A 47 31.28 -4.84 -17.27
CA SER A 47 31.02 -4.02 -18.46
C SER A 47 29.55 -3.62 -18.62
N ASP A 48 28.61 -4.19 -17.83
CA ASP A 48 27.20 -3.82 -17.92
C ASP A 48 26.95 -2.45 -17.27
N GLU A 49 26.23 -1.58 -18.01
CA GLU A 49 25.78 -0.30 -17.49
C GLU A 49 24.60 -0.55 -16.52
N ILE A 50 24.82 -0.22 -15.24
CA ILE A 50 23.74 -0.25 -14.23
C ILE A 50 23.43 1.18 -13.83
N LYS A 51 22.19 1.61 -14.08
CA LYS A 51 21.68 2.92 -13.68
C LYS A 51 20.56 2.76 -12.67
N LEU A 52 20.62 3.54 -11.59
CA LEU A 52 19.57 3.63 -10.59
C LEU A 52 18.81 4.95 -10.80
N GLU A 53 17.61 4.87 -11.32
CA GLU A 53 16.71 6.01 -11.45
C GLU A 53 15.64 5.89 -10.38
N LYS A 54 15.85 6.57 -9.25
CA LYS A 54 14.84 6.66 -8.19
C LYS A 54 13.78 7.65 -8.66
N LYS A 55 12.63 7.15 -9.11
CA LYS A 55 11.39 7.91 -9.00
C LYS A 55 11.09 8.05 -7.50
N GLU A 56 10.20 8.89 -7.08
CA GLU A 56 9.95 9.18 -5.66
C GLU A 56 10.09 7.97 -4.72
N THR A 57 10.98 8.09 -3.71
CA THR A 57 11.22 7.01 -2.75
C THR A 57 10.40 7.27 -1.48
N TYR A 58 9.27 6.58 -1.33
CA TYR A 58 8.55 6.54 -0.07
C TYR A 58 9.27 5.61 0.94
N VAL A 59 8.96 5.75 2.22
CA VAL A 59 9.56 4.92 3.29
C VAL A 59 9.31 3.42 3.09
N SER A 60 8.29 3.05 2.29
CA SER A 60 8.02 1.66 1.91
C SER A 60 7.34 1.55 0.55
N ARG A 61 7.25 0.31 0.02
CA ARG A 61 6.55 0.00 -1.23
C ARG A 61 5.06 0.33 -1.19
N ALA A 62 4.46 0.39 0.01
CA ALA A 62 3.06 0.77 0.15
C ALA A 62 2.80 2.17 -0.43
N GLY A 63 3.69 3.15 -0.20
CA GLY A 63 3.57 4.47 -0.80
C GLY A 63 3.49 4.46 -2.33
N LEU A 64 4.24 3.56 -2.99
CA LEU A 64 4.15 3.39 -4.45
C LEU A 64 2.86 2.76 -4.90
N LYS A 65 2.27 1.86 -4.08
CA LYS A 65 0.95 1.28 -4.38
C LYS A 65 -0.11 2.37 -4.39
N LEU A 66 -0.13 3.25 -3.37
CA LEU A 66 -1.07 4.37 -3.32
C LEU A 66 -0.81 5.36 -4.48
N ALA A 67 0.46 5.68 -4.76
CA ALA A 67 0.85 6.51 -5.90
C ALA A 67 0.30 5.98 -7.23
N SER A 68 0.33 4.65 -7.44
CA SER A 68 -0.12 4.01 -8.68
C SER A 68 -1.61 4.19 -8.99
N VAL A 69 -2.41 4.56 -8.00
CA VAL A 69 -3.86 4.75 -8.16
C VAL A 69 -4.32 6.17 -7.85
N ALA A 70 -3.50 6.98 -7.21
CA ALA A 70 -3.91 8.29 -6.72
C ALA A 70 -4.28 9.26 -7.86
N GLU A 71 -3.49 9.30 -8.92
CA GLU A 71 -3.80 10.11 -10.10
C GLU A 71 -5.09 9.62 -10.79
N TYR A 72 -5.18 8.31 -11.02
CA TYR A 72 -6.35 7.69 -11.64
C TYR A 72 -7.65 7.95 -10.87
N PHE A 73 -7.58 7.91 -9.53
CA PHE A 73 -8.72 8.21 -8.66
C PHE A 73 -8.93 9.71 -8.43
N HIS A 74 -8.10 10.58 -9.00
CA HIS A 74 -8.13 12.02 -8.76
C HIS A 74 -8.13 12.37 -7.27
N LEU A 75 -7.18 11.77 -6.51
CA LEU A 75 -7.06 12.02 -5.07
C LEU A 75 -6.30 13.33 -4.84
N ASN A 76 -6.89 14.18 -4.01
CA ASN A 76 -6.24 15.41 -3.57
C ASN A 76 -6.09 15.38 -2.05
N PHE A 77 -4.85 15.28 -1.58
CA PHE A 77 -4.49 15.25 -0.16
C PHE A 77 -4.21 16.64 0.42
N GLN A 78 -4.12 17.68 -0.43
CA GLN A 78 -3.79 19.03 0.01
C GLN A 78 -4.77 19.51 1.09
N ASP A 79 -4.21 19.90 2.26
CA ASP A 79 -4.92 20.38 3.44
C ASP A 79 -5.96 19.39 4.05
N LYS A 80 -5.83 18.09 3.73
CA LYS A 80 -6.74 17.05 4.18
C LYS A 80 -6.32 16.39 5.49
N ILE A 81 -7.31 15.99 6.29
CA ILE A 81 -7.13 15.10 7.43
C ILE A 81 -7.29 13.67 6.91
N VAL A 82 -6.25 12.87 7.09
CA VAL A 82 -6.14 11.50 6.54
C VAL A 82 -6.10 10.50 7.69
N LEU A 83 -6.79 9.37 7.51
CA LEU A 83 -6.64 8.18 8.36
C LEU A 83 -5.97 7.08 7.55
N ASP A 84 -4.83 6.59 8.05
CA ASP A 84 -4.07 5.46 7.49
C ASP A 84 -4.31 4.22 8.36
N ILE A 85 -5.12 3.27 7.84
CA ILE A 85 -5.49 2.03 8.53
C ILE A 85 -4.51 0.92 8.16
N GLY A 86 -3.80 0.41 9.17
CA GLY A 86 -2.69 -0.52 8.96
C GLY A 86 -1.45 0.21 8.47
N SER A 87 -1.08 1.28 9.17
CA SER A 87 -0.01 2.20 8.75
C SER A 87 1.36 1.52 8.63
N SER A 88 1.63 0.47 9.43
CA SER A 88 2.87 -0.31 9.40
C SER A 88 4.11 0.60 9.34
N THR A 89 4.98 0.47 8.34
CA THR A 89 6.15 1.34 8.14
C THR A 89 5.81 2.77 7.71
N GLY A 90 4.54 3.10 7.47
CA GLY A 90 4.08 4.45 7.15
C GLY A 90 4.12 4.80 5.66
N GLY A 91 3.98 3.81 4.77
CA GLY A 91 4.05 4.09 3.33
C GLY A 91 2.92 4.98 2.81
N PHE A 92 1.69 4.75 3.24
CA PHE A 92 0.54 5.60 2.88
C PHE A 92 0.59 6.93 3.63
N THR A 93 1.03 6.92 4.89
CA THR A 93 1.30 8.12 5.69
C THR A 93 2.30 9.04 5.00
N ASP A 94 3.47 8.52 4.56
CA ASP A 94 4.50 9.27 3.85
C ASP A 94 3.97 9.85 2.52
N TYR A 95 3.24 9.02 1.75
CA TYR A 95 2.60 9.49 0.53
C TYR A 95 1.66 10.68 0.81
N SER A 96 0.75 10.53 1.78
CA SER A 96 -0.24 11.54 2.12
C SER A 96 0.40 12.86 2.54
N LEU A 97 1.43 12.80 3.39
CA LEU A 97 2.16 13.98 3.86
C LEU A 97 2.90 14.71 2.73
N ARG A 98 3.56 13.97 1.84
CA ARG A 98 4.26 14.55 0.67
C ARG A 98 3.30 15.20 -0.31
N HIS A 99 2.03 14.77 -0.33
CA HIS A 99 0.98 15.36 -1.17
C HIS A 99 0.11 16.37 -0.42
N GLY A 100 0.63 16.93 0.70
CA GLY A 100 0.07 18.10 1.34
C GLY A 100 -0.96 17.80 2.44
N ALA A 101 -1.07 16.57 2.95
CA ALA A 101 -1.96 16.29 4.06
C ALA A 101 -1.67 17.23 5.26
N LYS A 102 -2.75 17.75 5.84
CA LYS A 102 -2.69 18.63 7.03
C LYS A 102 -2.32 17.81 8.27
N LYS A 103 -2.94 16.64 8.41
CA LYS A 103 -2.75 15.70 9.53
C LYS A 103 -2.97 14.27 9.05
N VAL A 104 -2.24 13.31 9.61
CA VAL A 104 -2.44 11.89 9.37
C VAL A 104 -2.60 11.18 10.71
N PHE A 105 -3.75 10.53 10.92
CA PHE A 105 -3.93 9.52 11.96
C PHE A 105 -3.36 8.21 11.43
N ALA A 106 -2.26 7.75 11.97
CA ALA A 106 -1.62 6.50 11.59
C ALA A 106 -1.96 5.43 12.64
N VAL A 107 -2.83 4.47 12.27
CA VAL A 107 -3.37 3.45 13.18
C VAL A 107 -2.85 2.08 12.79
N ASP A 108 -2.24 1.34 13.73
CA ASP A 108 -1.75 -0.02 13.53
C ASP A 108 -1.85 -0.85 14.81
N VAL A 109 -2.17 -2.14 14.66
CA VAL A 109 -2.16 -3.11 15.78
C VAL A 109 -0.74 -3.49 16.23
N GLY A 110 0.24 -3.29 15.38
CA GLY A 110 1.66 -3.51 15.68
C GLY A 110 2.25 -2.41 16.55
N THR A 111 3.53 -2.58 16.88
CA THR A 111 4.31 -1.61 17.65
C THR A 111 5.68 -1.41 17.01
N ASP A 112 6.24 -0.21 17.15
CA ASP A 112 7.57 0.17 16.65
C ASP A 112 7.76 -0.08 15.13
N GLN A 113 6.68 -0.05 14.36
CA GLN A 113 6.74 -0.30 12.93
C GLN A 113 6.97 0.96 12.10
N LEU A 114 6.45 2.12 12.55
CA LEU A 114 6.55 3.35 11.80
C LEU A 114 8.01 3.74 11.57
N HIS A 115 8.37 4.04 10.32
CA HIS A 115 9.74 4.37 9.93
C HIS A 115 10.28 5.53 10.78
N PRO A 116 11.54 5.43 11.30
CA PRO A 116 12.11 6.43 12.20
C PRO A 116 12.07 7.87 11.68
N SER A 117 12.19 8.09 10.36
CA SER A 117 12.11 9.42 9.76
C SER A 117 10.73 10.07 9.84
N LEU A 118 9.67 9.29 10.02
CA LEU A 118 8.29 9.79 10.12
C LEU A 118 7.90 10.12 11.57
N ARG A 119 8.48 9.43 12.56
CA ARG A 119 8.11 9.59 13.97
C ARG A 119 8.21 11.01 14.52
N PRO A 120 9.21 11.84 14.12
CA PRO A 120 9.30 13.21 14.61
C PRO A 120 8.31 14.20 13.95
N ASN A 121 7.54 13.76 12.93
CA ASN A 121 6.68 14.67 12.18
C ASN A 121 5.43 15.05 12.99
N PRO A 122 5.24 16.33 13.38
CA PRO A 122 4.12 16.77 14.21
C PRO A 122 2.75 16.64 13.53
N LYS A 123 2.73 16.40 12.22
CA LYS A 123 1.48 16.15 11.46
C LYS A 123 0.98 14.71 11.59
N ILE A 124 1.74 13.81 12.23
CA ILE A 124 1.35 12.42 12.45
C ILE A 124 0.85 12.24 13.87
N ALA A 125 -0.40 11.82 14.01
CA ALA A 125 -0.95 11.27 15.24
C ALA A 125 -0.84 9.74 15.17
N LEU A 126 0.14 9.18 15.87
CA LEU A 126 0.47 7.74 15.81
C LEU A 126 -0.28 6.98 16.90
N TYR A 127 -1.01 5.95 16.49
CA TYR A 127 -1.76 5.02 17.35
C TYR A 127 -1.28 3.60 17.09
N GLU A 128 -0.22 3.19 17.79
CA GLU A 128 0.28 1.81 17.80
C GLU A 128 -0.50 0.95 18.80
N LYS A 129 -0.48 -0.38 18.65
CA LYS A 129 -1.23 -1.35 19.46
C LYS A 129 -2.74 -1.06 19.49
N THR A 130 -3.25 -0.45 18.44
CA THR A 130 -4.64 -0.01 18.35
C THR A 130 -5.35 -0.74 17.23
N ASP A 131 -6.39 -1.49 17.57
CA ASP A 131 -7.30 -2.02 16.57
C ASP A 131 -8.16 -0.88 16.04
N ILE A 132 -8.34 -0.83 14.72
CA ILE A 132 -9.16 0.23 14.11
C ILE A 132 -10.61 0.22 14.63
N ARG A 133 -11.10 -0.93 15.10
CA ARG A 133 -12.45 -1.07 15.68
C ARG A 133 -12.58 -0.42 17.04
N ASP A 134 -11.47 -0.12 17.71
CA ASP A 134 -11.41 0.59 18.99
C ASP A 134 -10.96 2.04 18.84
N PHE A 135 -10.67 2.47 17.58
CA PHE A 135 -10.23 3.82 17.29
C PHE A 135 -11.40 4.75 16.98
N TYR A 136 -11.37 5.94 17.56
CA TYR A 136 -12.28 7.05 17.29
C TYR A 136 -11.46 8.33 17.05
N ALA A 137 -11.77 9.05 15.97
CA ALA A 137 -11.10 10.30 15.65
C ALA A 137 -11.77 11.47 16.40
N ASP A 138 -10.96 12.40 16.86
CA ASP A 138 -11.39 13.66 17.48
C ASP A 138 -11.68 14.77 16.46
N GLU A 139 -11.35 14.52 15.19
CA GLU A 139 -11.58 15.43 14.06
C GLU A 139 -12.26 14.69 12.90
N ALA A 140 -12.97 15.44 12.06
CA ALA A 140 -13.58 14.88 10.85
C ALA A 140 -12.51 14.45 9.83
N ILE A 141 -12.62 13.22 9.33
CA ILE A 141 -11.68 12.64 8.38
C ILE A 141 -12.15 12.93 6.97
N ASP A 142 -11.27 13.47 6.12
CA ASP A 142 -11.53 13.72 4.70
C ASP A 142 -11.26 12.49 3.84
N ILE A 143 -10.12 11.83 4.09
CA ILE A 143 -9.67 10.68 3.30
C ILE A 143 -9.24 9.56 4.25
N ILE A 144 -9.75 8.36 3.99
CA ILE A 144 -9.27 7.15 4.64
C ILE A 144 -8.52 6.32 3.61
N VAL A 145 -7.32 5.87 3.95
CA VAL A 145 -6.54 4.91 3.16
C VAL A 145 -6.33 3.65 4.01
N GLY A 146 -6.39 2.46 3.40
CA GLY A 146 -6.26 1.22 4.16
C GLY A 146 -5.47 0.14 3.43
N ASP A 147 -4.42 -0.37 4.08
CA ASP A 147 -3.55 -1.47 3.62
C ASP A 147 -3.35 -2.52 4.72
N VAL A 148 -4.43 -3.16 5.17
CA VAL A 148 -4.36 -4.17 6.24
C VAL A 148 -3.93 -5.54 5.73
N SER A 149 -3.32 -6.33 6.61
CA SER A 149 -2.91 -7.70 6.33
C SER A 149 -3.42 -8.65 7.41
N PHE A 150 -3.63 -9.92 7.03
CA PHE A 150 -4.04 -11.01 7.94
C PHE A 150 -5.46 -10.90 8.51
N ILE A 151 -6.25 -9.92 8.04
CA ILE A 151 -7.65 -9.73 8.38
C ILE A 151 -8.43 -9.40 7.09
N SER A 152 -9.69 -9.81 7.01
CA SER A 152 -10.59 -9.36 5.95
C SER A 152 -11.03 -7.92 6.21
N LEU A 153 -11.10 -7.12 5.15
CA LEU A 153 -11.70 -5.78 5.24
C LEU A 153 -13.16 -5.81 5.71
N ARG A 154 -13.86 -6.94 5.52
CA ARG A 154 -15.24 -7.11 5.99
C ARG A 154 -15.36 -7.07 7.51
N GLU A 155 -14.28 -7.35 8.24
CA GLU A 155 -14.26 -7.30 9.71
C GLU A 155 -14.11 -5.89 10.27
N ILE A 156 -13.51 -4.99 9.50
CA ILE A 156 -13.16 -3.64 9.97
C ILE A 156 -13.98 -2.53 9.31
N LEU A 157 -14.33 -2.66 8.04
CA LEU A 157 -15.02 -1.60 7.29
C LEU A 157 -16.42 -1.25 7.81
N PRO A 158 -17.21 -2.14 8.45
CA PRO A 158 -18.45 -1.73 9.11
C PRO A 158 -18.21 -0.65 10.17
N HIS A 159 -17.22 -0.83 11.06
CA HIS A 159 -16.86 0.18 12.07
C HIS A 159 -16.38 1.47 11.40
N VAL A 160 -15.55 1.38 10.37
CA VAL A 160 -15.08 2.54 9.61
C VAL A 160 -16.25 3.33 9.02
N ALA A 161 -17.21 2.64 8.41
CA ALA A 161 -18.40 3.27 7.83
C ALA A 161 -19.29 3.98 8.87
N GLU A 162 -19.45 3.35 10.03
CA GLU A 162 -20.39 3.81 11.05
C GLU A 162 -19.82 4.89 11.95
N ASN A 163 -18.52 4.86 12.24
CA ASN A 163 -17.89 5.69 13.27
C ASN A 163 -16.85 6.68 12.75
N LEU A 164 -16.26 6.45 11.56
CA LEU A 164 -15.11 7.22 11.07
C LEU A 164 -15.38 7.96 9.76
N MET A 165 -16.51 7.67 9.09
CA MET A 165 -16.87 8.33 7.83
C MET A 165 -18.06 9.25 7.99
N ASN A 166 -18.04 10.35 7.26
CA ASN A 166 -19.18 11.21 7.01
C ASN A 166 -19.48 11.29 5.49
N SER A 167 -20.50 12.04 5.08
CA SER A 167 -20.89 12.15 3.66
C SER A 167 -19.80 12.74 2.75
N GLY A 168 -18.83 13.48 3.32
CA GLY A 168 -17.68 14.05 2.60
C GLY A 168 -16.48 13.12 2.50
N THR A 169 -16.38 12.13 3.38
CA THR A 169 -15.23 11.23 3.47
C THR A 169 -15.12 10.32 2.25
N VAL A 170 -13.89 10.17 1.73
CA VAL A 170 -13.55 9.19 0.69
C VAL A 170 -12.67 8.10 1.31
N LEU A 171 -13.04 6.84 1.12
CA LEU A 171 -12.24 5.68 1.54
C LEU A 171 -11.55 5.06 0.33
N ILE A 172 -10.24 4.86 0.43
CA ILE A 172 -9.39 4.14 -0.52
C ILE A 172 -8.94 2.84 0.14
N ALA A 173 -9.67 1.77 -0.12
CA ALA A 173 -9.42 0.46 0.47
C ALA A 173 -8.64 -0.44 -0.49
N MET A 174 -7.48 -0.96 -0.05
CA MET A 174 -6.74 -1.95 -0.81
C MET A 174 -7.17 -3.36 -0.42
N VAL A 175 -7.96 -3.98 -1.29
CA VAL A 175 -8.41 -5.36 -1.14
C VAL A 175 -7.30 -6.31 -1.53
N LYS A 176 -6.95 -7.20 -0.61
CA LYS A 176 -6.00 -8.28 -0.81
C LYS A 176 -6.77 -9.59 -0.95
N PRO A 177 -6.93 -10.13 -2.17
CA PRO A 177 -7.78 -11.31 -2.38
C PRO A 177 -7.43 -12.49 -1.48
N GLN A 178 -6.17 -12.66 -1.12
CA GLN A 178 -5.71 -13.74 -0.24
C GLN A 178 -6.20 -13.64 1.21
N PHE A 179 -6.66 -12.47 1.65
CA PHE A 179 -7.25 -12.27 2.99
C PHE A 179 -8.78 -12.19 2.97
N GLU A 180 -9.37 -12.05 1.79
CA GLU A 180 -10.82 -12.11 1.58
C GLU A 180 -11.31 -13.52 1.22
N ALA A 181 -10.38 -14.39 0.81
CA ALA A 181 -10.65 -15.76 0.35
C ALA A 181 -10.93 -16.73 1.48
N GLY A 182 -11.76 -17.74 1.20
CA GLY A 182 -11.86 -18.94 2.03
C GLY A 182 -10.54 -19.74 2.07
N ARG A 183 -10.29 -20.44 3.18
CA ARG A 183 -9.02 -21.18 3.39
C ARG A 183 -8.65 -22.13 2.25
N HIS A 184 -9.64 -22.73 1.57
CA HIS A 184 -9.44 -23.67 0.46
C HIS A 184 -9.05 -23.01 -0.87
N GLN A 185 -9.21 -21.68 -0.99
CA GLN A 185 -8.94 -20.92 -2.21
C GLN A 185 -7.50 -20.40 -2.26
N VAL A 186 -6.76 -20.48 -1.15
CA VAL A 186 -5.42 -19.92 -0.99
C VAL A 186 -4.39 -21.04 -0.94
N ASN A 187 -3.39 -20.98 -1.82
CA ASN A 187 -2.25 -21.91 -1.81
C ASN A 187 -0.99 -21.17 -1.33
N LYS A 188 -0.48 -21.51 -0.14
CA LYS A 188 0.70 -20.88 0.49
C LYS A 188 0.64 -19.34 0.52
N GLY A 189 -0.56 -18.77 0.68
CA GLY A 189 -0.79 -17.32 0.72
C GLY A 189 -0.88 -16.66 -0.65
N ILE A 190 -1.04 -17.43 -1.74
CA ILE A 190 -1.13 -16.91 -3.11
C ILE A 190 -2.41 -17.43 -3.77
N ILE A 191 -3.09 -16.53 -4.50
CA ILE A 191 -4.19 -16.89 -5.39
C ILE A 191 -3.65 -16.86 -6.82
N LYS A 192 -3.45 -18.08 -7.38
CA LYS A 192 -2.87 -18.25 -8.73
C LYS A 192 -3.91 -18.22 -9.84
N ASN A 193 -5.18 -18.51 -9.52
CA ASN A 193 -6.24 -18.66 -10.50
C ASN A 193 -7.02 -17.35 -10.64
N ASP A 194 -6.94 -16.73 -11.80
CA ASP A 194 -7.63 -15.45 -12.08
C ASP A 194 -9.15 -15.53 -11.99
N LYS A 195 -9.76 -16.69 -12.26
CA LYS A 195 -11.20 -16.89 -12.08
C LYS A 195 -11.58 -16.83 -10.61
N VAL A 196 -10.78 -17.49 -9.76
CA VAL A 196 -10.95 -17.46 -8.30
C VAL A 196 -10.75 -16.03 -7.77
N ARG A 197 -9.70 -15.34 -8.22
CA ARG A 197 -9.47 -13.94 -7.84
C ARG A 197 -10.65 -13.05 -8.21
N ARG A 198 -11.16 -13.16 -9.43
CA ARG A 198 -12.33 -12.38 -9.88
C ARG A 198 -13.56 -12.66 -9.04
N GLN A 199 -13.81 -13.92 -8.69
CA GLN A 199 -14.95 -14.28 -7.83
C GLN A 199 -14.82 -13.65 -6.45
N ILE A 200 -13.65 -13.73 -5.81
CA ILE A 200 -13.40 -13.12 -4.49
C ILE A 200 -13.65 -11.61 -4.52
N LEU A 201 -13.17 -10.95 -5.57
CA LEU A 201 -13.39 -9.50 -5.73
C LEU A 201 -14.86 -9.15 -5.98
N SER A 202 -15.59 -9.98 -6.75
CA SER A 202 -17.03 -9.81 -6.95
C SER A 202 -17.80 -9.99 -5.64
N ASP A 203 -17.48 -11.03 -4.86
CA ASP A 203 -18.10 -11.29 -3.57
C ASP A 203 -17.81 -10.16 -2.57
N PHE A 204 -16.62 -9.56 -2.63
CA PHE A 204 -16.30 -8.37 -1.86
C PHE A 204 -17.13 -7.16 -2.30
N GLU A 205 -17.26 -6.92 -3.61
CA GLU A 205 -18.04 -5.81 -4.16
C GLU A 205 -19.51 -5.90 -3.75
N ASP A 206 -20.11 -7.09 -3.80
CA ASP A 206 -21.51 -7.30 -3.42
C ASP A 206 -21.73 -7.11 -1.92
N TRP A 207 -20.76 -7.52 -1.11
CA TRP A 207 -20.79 -7.25 0.31
C TRP A 207 -20.61 -5.74 0.61
N ALA A 208 -19.66 -5.08 -0.05
CA ALA A 208 -19.32 -3.67 0.18
C ALA A 208 -20.51 -2.73 -0.13
N LYS A 209 -21.36 -3.07 -1.09
CA LYS A 209 -22.57 -2.31 -1.46
C LYS A 209 -23.57 -2.15 -0.31
N LYS A 210 -23.46 -2.95 0.76
CA LYS A 210 -24.28 -2.80 1.97
C LYS A 210 -23.97 -1.54 2.77
N TYR A 211 -22.74 -1.04 2.64
CA TYR A 211 -22.22 0.10 3.41
C TYR A 211 -21.79 1.25 2.52
N PHE A 212 -21.38 0.95 1.28
CA PHE A 212 -20.67 1.90 0.42
C PHE A 212 -21.22 1.94 -1.01
N VAL A 213 -21.05 3.09 -1.63
CA VAL A 213 -21.08 3.24 -3.08
C VAL A 213 -19.65 3.05 -3.60
N ILE A 214 -19.45 2.11 -4.51
CA ILE A 214 -18.18 1.92 -5.20
C ILE A 214 -18.12 2.96 -6.32
N LEU A 215 -17.26 3.97 -6.16
CA LEU A 215 -17.10 5.03 -7.15
C LEU A 215 -16.17 4.59 -8.28
N ASP A 216 -15.09 3.87 -7.93
CA ASP A 216 -14.12 3.39 -8.89
C ASP A 216 -13.30 2.23 -8.32
N LYS A 217 -12.56 1.51 -9.18
CA LYS A 217 -11.66 0.42 -8.79
C LYS A 217 -10.50 0.29 -9.79
N LYS A 218 -9.30 0.03 -9.27
CA LYS A 218 -8.09 -0.18 -10.09
C LYS A 218 -7.17 -1.20 -9.42
N ASP A 219 -6.60 -2.11 -10.23
CA ASP A 219 -5.55 -3.01 -9.74
C ASP A 219 -4.28 -2.21 -9.44
N SER A 220 -3.58 -2.58 -8.35
CA SER A 220 -2.28 -2.00 -8.02
C SER A 220 -1.25 -2.34 -9.10
N GLU A 221 -0.48 -1.37 -9.55
CA GLU A 221 0.65 -1.60 -10.46
C GLU A 221 1.85 -2.24 -9.75
N VAL A 222 1.83 -2.21 -8.41
CA VAL A 222 2.86 -2.81 -7.56
C VAL A 222 2.30 -4.07 -6.92
N ALA A 223 2.82 -5.23 -7.29
CA ALA A 223 2.41 -6.51 -6.74
C ALA A 223 2.71 -6.62 -5.23
N GLY A 224 1.88 -7.37 -4.51
CA GLY A 224 2.10 -7.74 -3.12
C GLY A 224 3.41 -8.54 -2.93
N SER A 225 3.87 -8.67 -1.68
CA SER A 225 5.15 -9.28 -1.33
C SER A 225 5.36 -10.71 -1.86
N LYS A 226 4.28 -11.46 -2.03
CA LYS A 226 4.26 -12.83 -2.60
C LYS A 226 3.81 -12.87 -4.06
N GLY A 227 3.60 -11.70 -4.70
CA GLY A 227 3.17 -11.61 -6.10
C GLY A 227 1.65 -11.62 -6.30
N ASN A 228 0.85 -11.53 -5.23
CA ASN A 228 -0.60 -11.34 -5.37
C ASN A 228 -0.92 -10.00 -6.02
N LEU A 229 -1.89 -9.98 -6.92
CA LEU A 229 -2.40 -8.77 -7.54
C LEU A 229 -3.52 -8.21 -6.65
N GLU A 230 -3.26 -7.10 -6.00
CA GLU A 230 -4.15 -6.41 -5.08
C GLU A 230 -4.98 -5.36 -5.85
N ARG A 231 -6.17 -5.02 -5.34
CA ARG A 231 -7.08 -4.06 -5.99
C ARG A 231 -7.49 -2.96 -5.03
N PHE A 232 -7.37 -1.73 -5.49
CA PHE A 232 -7.91 -0.57 -4.80
C PHE A 232 -9.36 -0.30 -5.20
N TYR A 233 -10.13 0.11 -4.22
CA TYR A 233 -11.49 0.60 -4.37
C TYR A 233 -11.60 2.01 -3.82
N LYS A 234 -12.21 2.91 -4.59
CA LYS A 234 -12.62 4.24 -4.16
C LYS A 234 -14.07 4.17 -3.73
N LEU A 235 -14.34 4.42 -2.46
CA LEU A 235 -15.63 4.19 -1.81
C LEU A 235 -16.12 5.47 -1.15
N LYS A 236 -17.45 5.64 -1.11
CA LYS A 236 -18.17 6.61 -0.28
C LYS A 236 -19.26 5.91 0.51
N LEU A 237 -19.73 6.52 1.61
CA LEU A 237 -20.89 5.99 2.32
C LEU A 237 -22.10 5.88 1.39
N ALA A 238 -22.81 4.75 1.47
CA ALA A 238 -24.12 4.64 0.87
C ALA A 238 -25.08 5.61 1.59
N LYS A 239 -25.90 6.33 0.83
CA LYS A 239 -26.99 7.11 1.44
C LYS A 239 -27.95 6.12 2.12
N ARG A 240 -28.10 6.25 3.41
CA ARG A 240 -29.17 5.58 4.15
C ARG A 240 -30.50 6.28 3.90
#